data_1185ba9aa6ca4797f681b42688fb8b0b
#
_entry.id   1185ba9aa6ca4797f681b42688fb8b0b
#
_cell.length_a   1.000
_cell.length_b   1.000
_cell.length_c   1.000
_cell.angle_alpha   90.00
_cell.angle_beta   90.00
_cell.angle_gamma   90.00
#
_symmetry.space_group_name_H-M   'P 1'
#
loop_
_entity.id
_entity.type
_entity.pdbx_description
1 polymer ?
#
loop_
_entity_poly.entity_id
_entity_poly.type
_entity_poly.pdbx_seq_one_letter_code
_entity_poly.pdbx_strand_id
1 'polypeptide(L)'
;MKKKLCSMVCLCYFVSIMLCACGRKEQGNPIRLPAREDIVSIGVSDGDKYAISPNTEGEATEFIDEFLSMLMDMETTSQQSINDAPVNKDFITININCDGAAGTTLFYYVDKGIEYVEQPYQGIYKPTPALGNCITEMLASADNRPLMVTFQASVIETNHDSIIVKPVDGSLELDSADKFYISNEENLELQIGDFVEISYNGEIMESYPAQLGEVYKITVIE
;
A
#
# COMPACT_ATOMS: atom_id res chain seq x y z
N MET A 1 46.83 27.97 47.23
CA MET A 1 45.32 27.94 47.14
C MET A 1 44.81 28.10 45.73
N LYS A 2 45.38 28.89 44.78
CA LYS A 2 44.90 29.09 43.43
C LYS A 2 44.94 27.86 42.50
N LYS A 3 45.89 26.93 42.67
CA LYS A 3 45.99 25.71 41.86
C LYS A 3 44.93 24.66 42.18
N LYS A 4 44.39 24.56 43.39
CA LYS A 4 43.33 23.63 43.77
C LYS A 4 41.98 24.10 43.33
N LEU A 5 41.76 25.42 43.24
CA LEU A 5 40.49 25.99 42.75
C LEU A 5 40.31 25.76 41.24
N CYS A 6 41.41 25.88 40.46
CA CYS A 6 41.38 25.67 39.01
C CYS A 6 41.09 24.19 38.65
N SER A 7 41.65 23.24 39.45
CA SER A 7 41.39 21.79 39.23
C SER A 7 39.96 21.42 39.56
N MET A 8 39.33 22.06 40.53
CA MET A 8 37.93 21.78 40.90
C MET A 8 36.93 22.36 39.88
N VAL A 9 37.23 23.52 39.30
CA VAL A 9 36.39 24.13 38.24
C VAL A 9 36.47 23.33 36.95
N CYS A 10 37.68 22.81 36.57
CA CYS A 10 37.81 21.92 35.40
C CYS A 10 37.04 20.58 35.59
N LEU A 11 37.05 20.01 36.80
CA LEU A 11 36.33 18.78 37.09
C LEU A 11 34.82 18.98 37.00
N CYS A 12 34.29 20.12 37.48
CA CYS A 12 32.88 20.45 37.35
C CYS A 12 32.46 20.66 35.88
N TYR A 13 33.36 21.24 35.06
CA TYR A 13 33.08 21.44 33.62
C TYR A 13 33.08 20.10 32.86
N PHE A 14 33.95 19.16 33.20
CA PHE A 14 33.97 17.82 32.58
C PHE A 14 32.75 16.98 32.98
N VAL A 15 32.27 17.09 34.22
CA VAL A 15 31.05 16.39 34.67
C VAL A 15 29.80 16.98 34.03
N SER A 16 29.75 18.29 33.77
CA SER A 16 28.64 18.95 33.06
C SER A 16 28.56 18.55 31.59
N ILE A 17 29.69 18.26 30.92
CA ILE A 17 29.71 17.82 29.51
C ILE A 17 29.27 16.35 29.39
N MET A 18 29.51 15.50 30.39
CA MET A 18 29.09 14.11 30.43
C MET A 18 27.57 13.95 30.66
N LEU A 19 26.88 14.94 31.21
CA LEU A 19 25.44 14.89 31.46
C LEU A 19 24.58 15.35 30.24
N CYS A 20 25.20 15.92 29.20
CA CYS A 20 24.54 16.25 27.94
C CYS A 20 24.54 15.11 26.91
N ALA A 21 25.09 13.94 27.26
CA ALA A 21 24.89 12.71 26.50
C ALA A 21 23.53 12.04 26.85
N CYS A 22 22.49 12.83 27.10
CA CYS A 22 21.13 12.34 27.14
C CYS A 22 20.77 11.89 25.72
N GLY A 23 20.58 10.60 25.59
CA GLY A 23 20.36 9.85 24.36
C GLY A 23 19.56 10.62 23.31
N ARG A 24 20.17 10.89 22.17
CA ARG A 24 19.39 11.04 20.94
C ARG A 24 18.58 9.75 20.82
N LYS A 25 17.29 9.83 21.13
CA LYS A 25 16.35 8.82 20.64
C LYS A 25 16.64 8.77 19.15
N GLU A 26 17.04 7.64 18.63
CA GLU A 26 17.10 7.44 17.19
C GLU A 26 15.71 7.78 16.66
N GLN A 27 15.62 8.92 16.02
CA GLN A 27 14.36 9.38 15.44
C GLN A 27 14.16 8.52 14.19
N GLY A 28 13.06 7.78 14.14
CA GLY A 28 12.72 6.96 12.98
C GLY A 28 12.61 7.82 11.70
N ASN A 29 12.71 7.19 10.57
CA ASN A 29 12.52 7.86 9.29
C ASN A 29 11.09 8.40 9.19
N PRO A 30 10.88 9.61 8.66
CA PRO A 30 9.52 10.10 8.37
C PRO A 30 8.85 9.23 7.29
N ILE A 31 7.53 9.16 7.32
CA ILE A 31 6.77 8.51 6.25
C ILE A 31 7.05 9.19 4.90
N ARG A 32 7.06 8.40 3.83
CA ARG A 32 7.21 8.90 2.46
C ARG A 32 5.89 8.71 1.72
N LEU A 33 5.28 9.81 1.34
CA LEU A 33 4.04 9.82 0.57
C LEU A 33 4.31 10.37 -0.83
N PRO A 34 3.54 9.94 -1.85
CA PRO A 34 3.54 10.58 -3.17
C PRO A 34 3.15 12.05 -3.08
N ALA A 35 3.42 12.81 -4.14
CA ALA A 35 2.94 14.17 -4.22
C ALA A 35 1.41 14.19 -4.26
N ARG A 36 0.79 15.16 -3.56
CA ARG A 36 -0.68 15.20 -3.40
C ARG A 36 -1.43 15.24 -4.72
N GLU A 37 -0.88 15.96 -5.67
CA GLU A 37 -1.42 16.13 -7.02
C GLU A 37 -1.45 14.84 -7.85
N ASP A 38 -0.61 13.87 -7.54
CA ASP A 38 -0.55 12.58 -8.23
C ASP A 38 -1.56 11.58 -7.63
N ILE A 39 -2.04 11.81 -6.41
CA ILE A 39 -2.90 10.86 -5.70
C ILE A 39 -4.34 10.97 -6.19
N VAL A 40 -4.87 9.88 -6.72
CA VAL A 40 -6.23 9.79 -7.27
C VAL A 40 -7.21 9.06 -6.34
N SER A 41 -6.72 8.11 -5.53
CA SER A 41 -7.58 7.40 -4.58
C SER A 41 -6.78 6.76 -3.44
N ILE A 42 -7.48 6.42 -2.37
CA ILE A 42 -6.97 5.62 -1.25
C ILE A 42 -7.86 4.41 -1.10
N GLY A 43 -7.26 3.23 -1.14
CA GLY A 43 -7.93 1.96 -0.91
C GLY A 43 -7.48 1.31 0.38
N VAL A 44 -8.36 0.58 1.06
CA VAL A 44 -8.04 -0.26 2.22
C VAL A 44 -8.59 -1.67 2.03
N SER A 45 -7.83 -2.70 2.42
CA SER A 45 -8.23 -4.10 2.32
C SER A 45 -7.72 -4.92 3.49
N ASP A 46 -8.54 -5.82 3.99
CA ASP A 46 -8.16 -6.85 4.99
C ASP A 46 -7.97 -8.23 4.35
N GLY A 47 -7.99 -8.30 3.02
CA GLY A 47 -7.92 -9.54 2.25
C GLY A 47 -9.30 -10.05 1.82
N ASP A 48 -10.33 -9.89 2.65
CA ASP A 48 -11.71 -10.32 2.34
C ASP A 48 -12.57 -9.15 1.85
N LYS A 49 -12.26 -7.94 2.28
CA LYS A 49 -13.01 -6.72 1.99
C LYS A 49 -12.09 -5.66 1.40
N TYR A 50 -12.66 -4.88 0.52
CA TYR A 50 -12.00 -3.72 -0.06
C TYR A 50 -12.90 -2.49 -0.04
N ALA A 51 -12.37 -1.38 0.42
CA ALA A 51 -13.01 -0.08 0.36
C ALA A 51 -12.08 0.90 -0.36
N ILE A 52 -12.66 1.80 -1.12
CA ILE A 52 -11.95 2.88 -1.79
C ILE A 52 -12.55 4.23 -1.37
N SER A 53 -11.73 5.27 -1.38
CA SER A 53 -12.19 6.64 -1.14
C SER A 53 -13.40 7.01 -2.05
N PRO A 54 -14.24 7.96 -1.65
CA PRO A 54 -15.41 8.38 -2.44
C PRO A 54 -15.04 8.69 -3.89
N ASN A 55 -15.94 8.37 -4.83
CA ASN A 55 -15.73 8.59 -6.26
C ASN A 55 -16.20 9.98 -6.74
N THR A 56 -16.87 10.76 -5.88
CA THR A 56 -17.33 12.11 -6.19
C THR A 56 -16.16 13.07 -6.08
N GLU A 57 -15.82 13.79 -7.14
CA GLU A 57 -14.58 14.58 -7.27
C GLU A 57 -14.30 15.49 -6.06
N GLY A 58 -15.30 16.20 -5.54
CA GLY A 58 -15.14 17.07 -4.36
C GLY A 58 -14.94 16.29 -3.06
N GLU A 59 -15.74 15.26 -2.82
CA GLU A 59 -15.67 14.43 -1.62
C GLU A 59 -14.39 13.60 -1.58
N ALA A 60 -13.96 13.07 -2.73
CA ALA A 60 -12.70 12.33 -2.86
C ALA A 60 -11.50 13.22 -2.49
N THR A 61 -11.48 14.45 -2.96
CA THR A 61 -10.39 15.40 -2.68
C THR A 61 -10.29 15.70 -1.19
N GLU A 62 -11.42 16.04 -0.55
CA GLU A 62 -11.47 16.35 0.88
C GLU A 62 -11.06 15.14 1.72
N PHE A 63 -11.59 13.96 1.40
CA PHE A 63 -11.23 12.70 2.07
C PHE A 63 -9.73 12.39 1.97
N ILE A 64 -9.15 12.50 0.76
CA ILE A 64 -7.72 12.23 0.55
C ILE A 64 -6.88 13.21 1.37
N ASP A 65 -7.20 14.50 1.38
CA ASP A 65 -6.46 15.51 2.14
C ASP A 65 -6.50 15.23 3.65
N GLU A 66 -7.66 14.85 4.18
CA GLU A 66 -7.83 14.48 5.58
C GLU A 66 -7.05 13.20 5.93
N PHE A 67 -7.14 12.17 5.09
CA PHE A 67 -6.43 10.90 5.29
C PHE A 67 -4.90 11.10 5.28
N LEU A 68 -4.38 11.87 4.33
CA LEU A 68 -2.95 12.20 4.27
C LEU A 68 -2.50 13.02 5.49
N SER A 69 -3.32 13.93 5.99
CA SER A 69 -3.05 14.65 7.23
C SER A 69 -2.90 13.68 8.41
N MET A 70 -3.82 12.71 8.54
CA MET A 70 -3.74 11.69 9.58
C MET A 70 -2.47 10.81 9.46
N LEU A 71 -2.03 10.49 8.24
CA LEU A 71 -0.76 9.77 8.02
C LEU A 71 0.46 10.62 8.42
N MET A 72 0.45 11.92 8.15
CA MET A 72 1.55 12.82 8.51
C MET A 72 1.63 13.07 10.02
N ASP A 73 0.52 12.96 10.73
CA ASP A 73 0.44 13.15 12.19
C ASP A 73 0.88 11.91 12.99
N MET A 74 1.26 10.82 12.33
CA MET A 74 1.75 9.61 12.99
C MET A 74 3.06 9.86 13.74
N GLU A 75 3.21 9.22 14.91
CA GLU A 75 4.47 9.23 15.66
C GLU A 75 5.47 8.24 15.05
N THR A 76 6.68 8.72 14.72
CA THR A 76 7.76 7.85 14.28
C THR A 76 8.25 6.97 15.43
N THR A 77 8.53 5.69 15.15
CA THR A 77 9.19 4.79 16.11
C THR A 77 10.68 4.63 15.76
N SER A 78 11.46 4.02 16.64
CA SER A 78 12.84 3.62 16.33
C SER A 78 12.92 2.30 15.54
N GLN A 79 11.77 1.66 15.24
CA GLN A 79 11.73 0.41 14.51
C GLN A 79 11.83 0.66 13.01
N GLN A 80 12.60 -0.19 12.33
CA GLN A 80 12.76 -0.16 10.88
C GLN A 80 11.90 -1.26 10.26
N SER A 81 11.29 -0.96 9.13
CA SER A 81 10.71 -1.97 8.26
C SER A 81 11.80 -2.47 7.29
N ILE A 82 11.99 -3.78 7.24
CA ILE A 82 13.01 -4.45 6.40
C ILE A 82 12.42 -5.50 5.48
N ASN A 83 11.09 -5.67 5.49
CA ASN A 83 10.35 -6.63 4.70
C ASN A 83 9.34 -5.93 3.79
N ASP A 84 8.84 -6.66 2.78
CA ASP A 84 7.78 -6.19 1.88
C ASP A 84 6.43 -6.04 2.58
N ALA A 85 6.20 -6.81 3.65
CA ALA A 85 4.99 -6.78 4.46
C ALA A 85 5.29 -7.21 5.91
N PRO A 86 4.39 -6.90 6.88
CA PRO A 86 4.50 -7.34 8.26
C PRO A 86 4.56 -8.87 8.38
N VAL A 87 5.54 -9.39 9.14
CA VAL A 87 5.74 -10.83 9.28
C VAL A 87 4.93 -11.38 10.45
N ASN A 88 4.19 -12.48 10.21
CA ASN A 88 3.40 -13.20 11.22
C ASN A 88 2.34 -12.35 11.95
N LYS A 89 1.67 -11.46 11.22
CA LYS A 89 0.60 -10.59 11.73
C LYS A 89 -0.52 -10.49 10.72
N ASP A 90 -1.73 -10.42 11.21
CA ASP A 90 -2.87 -10.00 10.40
C ASP A 90 -2.77 -8.48 10.20
N PHE A 91 -2.95 -8.02 8.99
CA PHE A 91 -2.82 -6.61 8.65
C PHE A 91 -3.90 -6.18 7.65
N ILE A 92 -4.15 -4.89 7.66
CA ILE A 92 -4.94 -4.19 6.65
C ILE A 92 -3.97 -3.49 5.71
N THR A 93 -4.13 -3.71 4.42
CA THR A 93 -3.37 -3.03 3.37
C THR A 93 -4.01 -1.68 3.08
N ILE A 94 -3.20 -0.63 3.02
CA ILE A 94 -3.59 0.72 2.61
C ILE A 94 -2.85 1.02 1.32
N ASN A 95 -3.57 1.21 0.22
CA ASN A 95 -3.02 1.57 -1.07
C ASN A 95 -3.30 3.04 -1.38
N ILE A 96 -2.25 3.83 -1.57
CA ILE A 96 -2.32 5.20 -2.07
C ILE A 96 -2.06 5.13 -3.56
N ASN A 97 -3.12 5.26 -4.36
CA ASN A 97 -3.07 5.11 -5.81
C ASN A 97 -2.79 6.46 -6.47
N CYS A 98 -1.90 6.44 -7.46
CA CYS A 98 -1.47 7.63 -8.19
C CYS A 98 -1.75 7.49 -9.68
N ASP A 99 -1.98 8.63 -10.36
CA ASP A 99 -2.02 8.71 -11.82
C ASP A 99 -0.64 9.13 -12.34
N GLY A 100 -0.06 8.34 -13.24
CA GLY A 100 1.23 8.63 -13.86
C GLY A 100 2.46 8.54 -12.96
N ALA A 101 2.31 8.12 -11.70
CA ALA A 101 3.39 7.93 -10.72
C ALA A 101 3.20 6.62 -9.94
N ALA A 102 4.30 6.11 -9.36
CA ALA A 102 4.22 4.94 -8.50
C ALA A 102 3.41 5.24 -7.24
N GLY A 103 2.41 4.42 -6.94
CA GLY A 103 1.66 4.47 -5.70
C GLY A 103 2.48 4.03 -4.48
N THR A 104 1.86 4.04 -3.32
CA THR A 104 2.50 3.63 -2.07
C THR A 104 1.59 2.68 -1.31
N THR A 105 2.16 1.57 -0.84
CA THR A 105 1.47 0.62 0.02
C THR A 105 1.94 0.76 1.45
N LEU A 106 1.00 0.79 2.39
CA LEU A 106 1.21 0.79 3.83
C LEU A 106 0.44 -0.36 4.44
N PHE A 107 0.86 -0.83 5.60
CA PHE A 107 0.22 -1.91 6.34
C PHE A 107 -0.17 -1.44 7.75
N TYR A 108 -1.46 -1.47 8.05
CA TYR A 108 -1.96 -1.22 9.40
C TYR A 108 -2.19 -2.55 10.13
N TYR A 109 -1.70 -2.67 11.35
CA TYR A 109 -1.87 -3.87 12.17
C TYR A 109 -1.87 -3.56 13.66
N VAL A 110 -2.35 -4.52 14.46
CA VAL A 110 -2.31 -4.46 15.92
C VAL A 110 -1.33 -5.51 16.45
N ASP A 111 -0.36 -5.10 17.25
CA ASP A 111 0.54 -6.00 17.96
C ASP A 111 0.46 -5.76 19.45
N LYS A 112 0.05 -6.79 20.20
CA LYS A 112 -0.11 -6.73 21.68
C LYS A 112 -1.00 -5.57 22.15
N GLY A 113 -2.06 -5.26 21.39
CA GLY A 113 -3.01 -4.19 21.69
C GLY A 113 -2.49 -2.77 21.36
N ILE A 114 -1.40 -2.65 20.64
CA ILE A 114 -0.87 -1.38 20.14
C ILE A 114 -1.00 -1.36 18.62
N GLU A 115 -1.54 -0.27 18.10
CA GLU A 115 -1.69 -0.05 16.66
C GLU A 115 -0.39 0.44 16.02
N TYR A 116 -0.14 -0.04 14.82
CA TYR A 116 1.02 0.35 14.02
C TYR A 116 0.65 0.53 12.55
N VAL A 117 1.38 1.40 11.88
CA VAL A 117 1.43 1.49 10.42
C VAL A 117 2.87 1.22 9.98
N GLU A 118 3.05 0.30 9.06
CA GLU A 118 4.36 -0.03 8.50
C GLU A 118 4.42 0.40 7.04
N GLN A 119 5.46 1.14 6.69
CA GLN A 119 5.83 1.40 5.31
C GLN A 119 7.04 0.54 4.95
N PRO A 120 6.95 -0.37 3.97
CA PRO A 120 8.05 -1.24 3.56
C PRO A 120 9.34 -0.48 3.33
N TYR A 121 10.44 -0.98 3.91
CA TYR A 121 11.80 -0.43 3.80
C TYR A 121 11.97 1.02 4.29
N GLN A 122 10.96 1.61 4.93
CA GLN A 122 10.98 2.98 5.42
C GLN A 122 10.91 3.05 6.94
N GLY A 123 9.86 2.49 7.55
CA GLY A 123 9.70 2.55 9.00
C GLY A 123 8.38 2.02 9.52
N ILE A 124 8.28 1.99 10.84
CA ILE A 124 7.07 1.62 11.58
C ILE A 124 6.65 2.82 12.43
N TYR A 125 5.37 3.15 12.36
CA TYR A 125 4.78 4.35 12.95
C TYR A 125 3.65 3.98 13.91
N LYS A 126 3.35 4.87 14.86
CA LYS A 126 2.15 4.77 15.68
C LYS A 126 1.09 5.71 15.12
N PRO A 127 -0.04 5.17 14.64
CA PRO A 127 -1.14 6.00 14.16
C PRO A 127 -1.79 6.78 15.30
N THR A 128 -2.48 7.85 14.92
CA THR A 128 -3.45 8.49 15.81
C THR A 128 -4.73 7.64 15.87
N PRO A 129 -5.53 7.72 16.95
CA PRO A 129 -6.81 7.03 17.01
C PRO A 129 -7.77 7.41 15.86
N ALA A 130 -7.64 8.63 15.31
CA ALA A 130 -8.44 9.08 14.18
C ALA A 130 -8.15 8.23 12.92
N LEU A 131 -6.89 7.93 12.62
CA LEU A 131 -6.52 7.10 11.48
C LEU A 131 -7.04 5.65 11.65
N GLY A 132 -6.86 5.04 12.80
CA GLY A 132 -7.37 3.69 13.08
C GLY A 132 -8.90 3.61 12.93
N ASN A 133 -9.63 4.59 13.44
CA ASN A 133 -11.09 4.68 13.27
C ASN A 133 -11.48 4.85 11.80
N CYS A 134 -10.82 5.73 11.07
CA CYS A 134 -11.07 5.96 9.64
C CYS A 134 -10.90 4.67 8.82
N ILE A 135 -9.80 3.93 9.02
CA ILE A 135 -9.55 2.64 8.36
C ILE A 135 -10.66 1.63 8.69
N THR A 136 -11.04 1.54 9.98
CA THR A 136 -12.08 0.62 10.43
C THR A 136 -13.45 0.98 9.85
N GLU A 137 -13.79 2.28 9.77
CA GLU A 137 -15.04 2.78 9.18
C GLU A 137 -15.07 2.53 7.67
N MET A 138 -13.96 2.73 6.97
CA MET A 138 -13.85 2.38 5.54
C MET A 138 -14.17 0.90 5.32
N LEU A 139 -13.54 0.00 6.06
CA LEU A 139 -13.80 -1.44 5.95
C LEU A 139 -15.21 -1.84 6.40
N ALA A 140 -15.79 -1.16 7.38
CA ALA A 140 -17.15 -1.41 7.82
C ALA A 140 -18.19 -0.96 6.78
N SER A 141 -17.89 0.09 6.03
CA SER A 141 -18.70 0.61 4.92
C SER A 141 -18.44 -0.14 3.60
N ALA A 142 -17.37 -0.92 3.53
CA ALA A 142 -17.11 -1.77 2.38
C ALA A 142 -18.29 -2.72 2.20
N ASP A 143 -19.00 -2.60 1.09
CA ASP A 143 -19.83 -3.70 0.64
C ASP A 143 -18.93 -4.95 0.60
N ASN A 144 -19.49 -6.13 0.89
CA ASN A 144 -18.78 -7.43 0.74
C ASN A 144 -18.43 -7.70 -0.75
N ARG A 145 -17.99 -6.68 -1.45
CA ARG A 145 -17.50 -6.81 -2.82
C ARG A 145 -16.00 -7.10 -2.73
N PRO A 146 -15.56 -8.22 -3.29
CA PRO A 146 -14.14 -8.52 -3.41
C PRO A 146 -13.43 -7.37 -4.14
N LEU A 147 -12.15 -7.18 -3.86
CA LEU A 147 -11.29 -6.28 -4.66
C LEU A 147 -11.51 -6.62 -6.13
N MET A 148 -11.88 -5.64 -6.94
CA MET A 148 -12.08 -5.82 -8.35
C MET A 148 -11.14 -4.89 -9.11
N VAL A 149 -10.06 -5.46 -9.60
CA VAL A 149 -9.13 -4.79 -10.53
C VAL A 149 -9.56 -5.10 -11.94
N THR A 150 -9.47 -4.11 -12.82
CA THR A 150 -9.88 -4.27 -14.23
C THR A 150 -8.76 -3.79 -15.12
N PHE A 151 -8.44 -4.57 -16.16
CA PHE A 151 -7.50 -4.18 -17.20
C PHE A 151 -7.97 -4.63 -18.57
N GLN A 152 -7.42 -4.01 -19.61
CA GLN A 152 -7.72 -4.34 -20.99
C GLN A 152 -6.59 -5.17 -21.60
N ALA A 153 -6.95 -6.14 -22.43
CA ALA A 153 -6.01 -7.02 -23.08
C ALA A 153 -6.48 -7.45 -24.46
N SER A 154 -5.55 -7.88 -25.31
CA SER A 154 -5.86 -8.56 -26.56
C SER A 154 -5.73 -10.07 -26.40
N VAL A 155 -6.66 -10.83 -26.97
CA VAL A 155 -6.60 -12.29 -27.03
C VAL A 155 -5.52 -12.70 -28.04
N ILE A 156 -4.52 -13.47 -27.62
CA ILE A 156 -3.42 -13.92 -28.47
C ILE A 156 -3.46 -15.43 -28.74
N GLU A 157 -4.11 -16.22 -27.89
CA GLU A 157 -4.38 -17.63 -28.10
C GLU A 157 -5.76 -18.01 -27.54
N THR A 158 -6.44 -18.94 -28.18
CA THR A 158 -7.73 -19.48 -27.71
C THR A 158 -7.68 -21.00 -27.69
N ASN A 159 -8.17 -21.59 -26.61
CA ASN A 159 -8.43 -23.00 -26.46
C ASN A 159 -9.88 -23.19 -26.01
N HIS A 160 -10.35 -24.43 -25.93
CA HIS A 160 -11.73 -24.73 -25.55
C HIS A 160 -12.11 -24.12 -24.18
N ASP A 161 -11.25 -24.24 -23.19
CA ASP A 161 -11.53 -23.90 -21.79
C ASP A 161 -10.68 -22.71 -21.28
N SER A 162 -9.90 -22.07 -22.15
CA SER A 162 -8.97 -21.03 -21.74
C SER A 162 -8.55 -20.11 -22.88
N ILE A 163 -8.09 -18.93 -22.50
CA ILE A 163 -7.48 -17.97 -23.41
C ILE A 163 -6.11 -17.54 -22.85
N ILE A 164 -5.23 -17.11 -23.75
CA ILE A 164 -4.06 -16.36 -23.39
C ILE A 164 -4.25 -14.94 -23.89
N VAL A 165 -4.04 -13.97 -23.00
CA VAL A 165 -4.20 -12.57 -23.31
C VAL A 165 -2.89 -11.82 -23.09
N LYS A 166 -2.71 -10.74 -23.85
CA LYS A 166 -1.63 -9.77 -23.68
C LYS A 166 -2.24 -8.45 -23.23
N PRO A 167 -1.87 -7.89 -22.05
CA PRO A 167 -2.32 -6.57 -21.63
C PRO A 167 -2.00 -5.51 -22.67
N VAL A 168 -2.84 -4.49 -22.76
CA VAL A 168 -2.58 -3.33 -23.65
C VAL A 168 -1.39 -2.51 -23.09
N ASP A 169 -0.74 -1.76 -23.97
CA ASP A 169 0.37 -0.90 -23.59
C ASP A 169 -0.06 0.12 -22.54
N GLY A 170 0.71 0.23 -21.46
CA GLY A 170 0.41 1.09 -20.31
C GLY A 170 -0.42 0.42 -19.19
N SER A 171 -0.80 -0.84 -19.34
CA SER A 171 -1.42 -1.63 -18.29
C SER A 171 -0.42 -1.93 -17.17
N LEU A 172 -0.84 -1.80 -15.91
CA LEU A 172 0.03 -2.10 -14.75
C LEU A 172 0.39 -3.58 -14.66
N GLU A 173 -0.44 -4.45 -15.21
CA GLU A 173 -0.20 -5.89 -15.26
C GLU A 173 1.06 -6.26 -16.08
N LEU A 174 1.49 -5.37 -16.98
CA LEU A 174 2.75 -5.55 -17.74
C LEU A 174 4.00 -5.50 -16.85
N ASP A 175 3.92 -4.89 -15.67
CA ASP A 175 5.01 -4.90 -14.69
C ASP A 175 5.21 -6.30 -14.09
N SER A 176 4.16 -7.13 -14.10
CA SER A 176 4.19 -8.50 -13.59
C SER A 176 4.45 -9.54 -14.68
N ALA A 177 3.79 -9.43 -15.85
CA ALA A 177 3.96 -10.36 -16.95
C ALA A 177 3.50 -9.79 -18.30
N ASP A 178 4.11 -10.28 -19.38
CA ASP A 178 3.76 -9.90 -20.75
C ASP A 178 2.52 -10.64 -21.30
N LYS A 179 2.10 -11.72 -20.65
CA LYS A 179 0.90 -12.50 -21.00
C LYS A 179 0.33 -13.28 -19.83
N PHE A 180 -0.97 -13.49 -19.86
CA PHE A 180 -1.75 -14.14 -18.82
C PHE A 180 -2.59 -15.29 -19.38
N TYR A 181 -2.58 -16.41 -18.64
CA TYR A 181 -3.51 -17.51 -18.83
C TYR A 181 -4.80 -17.23 -18.05
N ILE A 182 -5.96 -17.37 -18.70
CA ILE A 182 -7.27 -17.15 -18.09
C ILE A 182 -8.18 -18.31 -18.45
N SER A 183 -8.85 -18.88 -17.44
CA SER A 183 -9.92 -19.87 -17.65
C SER A 183 -11.12 -19.20 -18.31
N ASN A 184 -11.68 -19.85 -19.34
CA ASN A 184 -12.88 -19.40 -20.04
C ASN A 184 -14.09 -20.25 -19.63
N GLU A 185 -14.40 -20.24 -18.33
CA GLU A 185 -15.49 -21.06 -17.75
C GLU A 185 -16.88 -20.68 -18.30
N GLU A 186 -17.05 -19.42 -18.73
CA GLU A 186 -18.29 -18.95 -19.35
C GLU A 186 -18.43 -19.38 -20.81
N ASN A 187 -17.42 -20.05 -21.38
CA ASN A 187 -17.37 -20.47 -22.78
C ASN A 187 -17.65 -19.32 -23.76
N LEU A 188 -17.07 -18.16 -23.51
CA LEU A 188 -17.18 -17.03 -24.42
C LEU A 188 -16.55 -17.39 -25.77
N GLU A 189 -17.27 -17.08 -26.86
CA GLU A 189 -16.77 -17.28 -28.22
C GLU A 189 -15.76 -16.18 -28.59
N LEU A 190 -14.52 -16.32 -28.11
CA LEU A 190 -13.45 -15.36 -28.31
C LEU A 190 -12.54 -15.78 -29.47
N GLN A 191 -12.09 -14.82 -30.25
CA GLN A 191 -11.18 -15.01 -31.37
C GLN A 191 -9.83 -14.33 -31.09
N ILE A 192 -8.77 -14.84 -31.72
CA ILE A 192 -7.47 -14.19 -31.69
C ILE A 192 -7.59 -12.79 -32.30
N GLY A 193 -7.16 -11.78 -31.56
CA GLY A 193 -7.25 -10.37 -31.93
C GLY A 193 -8.40 -9.62 -31.27
N ASP A 194 -9.33 -10.30 -30.61
CA ASP A 194 -10.37 -9.64 -29.82
C ASP A 194 -9.76 -8.86 -28.67
N PHE A 195 -10.35 -7.70 -28.37
CA PHE A 195 -10.02 -6.95 -27.17
C PHE A 195 -11.03 -7.30 -26.07
N VAL A 196 -10.50 -7.53 -24.89
CA VAL A 196 -11.30 -7.89 -23.70
C VAL A 196 -10.93 -7.00 -22.52
N GLU A 197 -11.92 -6.69 -21.71
CA GLU A 197 -11.77 -6.12 -20.38
C GLU A 197 -11.95 -7.25 -19.37
N ILE A 198 -10.96 -7.40 -18.48
CA ILE A 198 -10.89 -8.49 -17.51
C ILE A 198 -10.94 -7.90 -16.12
N SER A 199 -11.91 -8.36 -15.31
CA SER A 199 -12.03 -8.00 -13.90
C SER A 199 -11.64 -9.17 -13.02
N TYR A 200 -10.74 -8.95 -12.06
CA TYR A 200 -10.18 -9.99 -11.19
C TYR A 200 -9.90 -9.46 -9.78
N ASN A 201 -9.49 -10.33 -8.85
CA ASN A 201 -9.24 -9.99 -7.44
C ASN A 201 -7.94 -9.22 -7.16
N GLY A 202 -7.18 -8.85 -8.20
CA GLY A 202 -5.90 -8.14 -8.06
C GLY A 202 -4.69 -9.04 -7.75
N GLU A 203 -4.88 -10.34 -7.56
CA GLU A 203 -3.78 -11.27 -7.34
C GLU A 203 -3.20 -11.76 -8.67
N ILE A 204 -1.88 -11.78 -8.77
CA ILE A 204 -1.14 -12.33 -9.90
C ILE A 204 -0.20 -13.42 -9.39
N MET A 205 -0.34 -14.63 -9.90
CA MET A 205 0.50 -15.78 -9.56
C MET A 205 1.69 -15.87 -10.52
N GLU A 206 2.88 -16.01 -9.96
CA GLU A 206 4.11 -16.18 -10.74
C GLU A 206 4.12 -17.54 -11.46
N SER A 207 3.89 -17.49 -12.77
CA SER A 207 4.00 -18.62 -13.71
C SER A 207 4.28 -18.08 -15.10
N TYR A 208 4.43 -18.93 -16.12
CA TYR A 208 4.56 -18.45 -17.49
C TYR A 208 3.73 -19.32 -18.47
N PRO A 209 2.66 -18.76 -19.06
CA PRO A 209 2.06 -17.45 -18.80
C PRO A 209 1.70 -17.25 -17.33
N ALA A 210 1.69 -16.00 -16.85
CA ALA A 210 1.21 -15.70 -15.51
C ALA A 210 -0.28 -16.07 -15.37
N GLN A 211 -0.74 -16.27 -14.14
CA GLN A 211 -2.16 -16.55 -13.88
C GLN A 211 -2.72 -15.43 -12.99
N LEU A 212 -3.96 -15.06 -13.24
CA LEU A 212 -4.71 -14.20 -12.35
C LEU A 212 -5.27 -15.04 -11.19
N GLY A 213 -5.51 -14.41 -10.06
CA GLY A 213 -6.30 -15.02 -8.99
C GLY A 213 -7.74 -15.28 -9.44
N GLU A 214 -8.72 -14.93 -8.63
CA GLU A 214 -10.12 -15.09 -9.02
C GLU A 214 -10.51 -14.09 -10.11
N VAL A 215 -10.91 -14.58 -11.28
CA VAL A 215 -11.44 -13.76 -12.38
C VAL A 215 -12.95 -13.68 -12.25
N TYR A 216 -13.47 -12.46 -12.10
CA TYR A 216 -14.89 -12.23 -11.90
C TYR A 216 -15.66 -12.05 -13.21
N LYS A 217 -15.01 -11.46 -14.21
CA LYS A 217 -15.68 -11.13 -15.48
C LYS A 217 -14.69 -10.95 -16.61
N ILE A 218 -15.10 -11.41 -17.80
CA ILE A 218 -14.47 -11.11 -19.07
C ILE A 218 -15.51 -10.45 -19.95
N THR A 219 -15.24 -9.27 -20.49
CA THR A 219 -16.13 -8.52 -21.38
C THR A 219 -15.41 -8.23 -22.68
N VAL A 220 -16.02 -8.60 -23.83
CA VAL A 220 -15.49 -8.20 -25.14
C VAL A 220 -15.72 -6.70 -25.32
N ILE A 221 -14.69 -5.98 -25.72
CA ILE A 221 -14.75 -4.55 -26.04
C ILE A 221 -14.43 -4.36 -27.52
N GLU A 222 -15.19 -3.49 -28.17
CA GLU A 222 -14.99 -3.18 -29.60
C GLU A 222 -13.84 -2.18 -29.83
#